data_a0c0cde97df893dc02ff2d656672d03b
#
_entry.id   a0c0cde97df893dc02ff2d656672d03b
#
_cell.length_a   1.000
_cell.length_b   1.000
_cell.length_c   1.000
_cell.angle_alpha   90.00
_cell.angle_beta   90.00
_cell.angle_gamma   90.00
#
_symmetry.space_group_name_H-M   'P 1'
#
loop_
_entity.id
_entity.type
_entity.pdbx_description
1 polymer ?
#
loop_
_entity_poly.entity_id
_entity_poly.type
_entity_poly.pdbx_seq_one_letter_code
_entity_poly.pdbx_strand_id
1 'polypeptide(L)'
;MAEQGIDLSRYLRHGSIVGENGSDDWQTPRVIYEALDKRFHFTRDAAATKQNSHCARYWTKEDDALLMDWSQEKSIFCNPPYSKVAEFLAKAHEPETAVFLIPFRPQTGFFLRYVWASPYLHEMMIIHRGIRFIHPDRVESVRSPMPVVVLVYRNKPRERDLLITVNCADTLQTLHVVAGQRPGHPLEHGHSVRNKIIQEYQRGTTVAELVKKYEGEVSRRTIYRWVKR
;
A
#
# COMPACT_ATOMS: atom_id res chain seq x y z
N MET A 1 -20.30 13.08 26.12
CA MET A 1 -18.84 13.21 26.37
C MET A 1 -18.22 13.72 25.10
N ALA A 2 -17.69 14.96 25.13
CA ALA A 2 -17.13 15.59 23.94
C ALA A 2 -15.83 14.88 23.56
N GLU A 3 -15.74 14.43 22.30
CA GLU A 3 -14.48 13.98 21.71
C GLU A 3 -13.48 15.14 21.78
N GLN A 4 -12.49 15.00 22.64
CA GLN A 4 -11.34 15.91 22.64
C GLN A 4 -10.53 15.61 21.37
N GLY A 5 -10.71 16.44 20.36
CA GLY A 5 -9.91 16.41 19.14
C GLY A 5 -8.43 16.57 19.50
N ILE A 6 -7.61 15.63 19.11
CA ILE A 6 -6.15 15.69 19.30
C ILE A 6 -5.63 16.87 18.48
N ASP A 7 -5.01 17.84 19.14
CA ASP A 7 -4.32 18.93 18.44
C ASP A 7 -3.09 18.39 17.71
N LEU A 8 -3.24 18.21 16.41
CA LEU A 8 -2.18 17.69 15.52
C LEU A 8 -1.19 18.77 15.08
N SER A 9 -1.39 20.04 15.45
CA SER A 9 -0.53 21.14 15.00
C SER A 9 0.94 20.99 15.39
N ARG A 10 1.21 20.34 16.53
CA ARG A 10 2.56 20.01 17.00
C ARG A 10 3.31 18.99 16.12
N TYR A 11 2.57 18.12 15.44
CA TYR A 11 3.15 17.04 14.62
C TYR A 11 3.33 17.41 13.14
N LEU A 12 2.74 18.53 12.73
CA LEU A 12 2.80 19.01 11.33
C LEU A 12 4.10 19.74 10.99
N ARG A 13 4.93 20.09 11.99
CA ARG A 13 6.12 20.97 11.82
C ARG A 13 7.44 20.27 11.54
N HIS A 14 7.51 19.00 11.26
CA HIS A 14 8.79 18.33 10.98
C HIS A 14 8.99 18.09 9.49
N GLY A 15 9.74 19.01 8.93
CA GLY A 15 10.68 18.88 7.81
C GLY A 15 10.17 18.17 6.56
N SER A 16 9.87 18.94 5.53
CA SER A 16 9.98 18.47 4.15
C SER A 16 11.35 17.83 3.98
N ILE A 17 11.40 16.53 3.73
CA ILE A 17 12.61 15.94 3.15
C ILE A 17 12.52 16.28 1.67
N VAL A 18 12.89 17.48 1.33
CA VAL A 18 13.36 17.85 0.00
C VAL A 18 14.66 17.05 -0.15
N GLY A 19 14.82 16.25 -1.21
CA GLY A 19 16.10 15.62 -1.51
C GLY A 19 17.20 16.69 -1.48
N GLU A 20 18.44 16.32 -1.17
CA GLU A 20 19.56 17.25 -1.02
C GLU A 20 19.72 18.28 -2.16
N ASN A 21 19.02 18.11 -3.28
CA ASN A 21 19.01 19.00 -4.46
C ASN A 21 17.63 19.63 -4.75
N GLY A 22 16.67 19.60 -3.82
CA GLY A 22 15.41 20.34 -3.98
C GLY A 22 14.41 19.77 -4.99
N SER A 23 14.67 18.65 -5.63
CA SER A 23 13.77 18.04 -6.61
C SER A 23 12.76 17.09 -5.95
N ASP A 24 11.49 17.42 -6.09
CA ASP A 24 10.35 16.56 -5.73
C ASP A 24 9.94 15.61 -6.89
N ASP A 25 10.67 15.63 -8.02
CA ASP A 25 10.30 15.03 -9.31
C ASP A 25 10.80 13.58 -9.47
N TRP A 26 10.51 12.74 -8.52
CA TRP A 26 10.84 11.33 -8.56
C TRP A 26 9.87 10.56 -9.48
N GLN A 27 10.38 10.03 -10.58
CA GLN A 27 9.59 9.30 -11.55
C GLN A 27 9.38 7.85 -11.13
N THR A 28 8.12 7.41 -11.15
CA THR A 28 7.77 6.02 -10.88
C THR A 28 8.34 5.11 -11.98
N PRO A 29 9.06 4.03 -11.63
CA PRO A 29 9.52 3.07 -12.62
C PRO A 29 8.34 2.45 -13.38
N ARG A 30 8.49 2.31 -14.69
CA ARG A 30 7.44 1.77 -15.56
C ARG A 30 6.94 0.39 -15.11
N VAL A 31 7.85 -0.49 -14.68
CA VAL A 31 7.50 -1.84 -14.19
C VAL A 31 6.57 -1.80 -12.97
N ILE A 32 6.74 -0.82 -12.09
CA ILE A 32 5.88 -0.63 -10.91
C ILE A 32 4.52 -0.08 -11.31
N TYR A 33 4.52 0.94 -12.19
CA TYR A 33 3.27 1.47 -12.74
C TYR A 33 2.46 0.38 -13.44
N GLU A 34 3.06 -0.37 -14.38
CA GLU A 34 2.38 -1.44 -15.12
C GLU A 34 1.85 -2.55 -14.22
N ALA A 35 2.58 -2.91 -13.16
CA ALA A 35 2.10 -3.91 -12.20
C ALA A 35 0.87 -3.43 -11.42
N LEU A 36 0.79 -2.13 -11.10
CA LEU A 36 -0.38 -1.52 -10.48
C LEU A 36 -1.51 -1.34 -11.51
N ASP A 37 -1.20 -0.86 -12.72
CA ASP A 37 -2.18 -0.60 -13.76
C ASP A 37 -2.89 -1.88 -14.21
N LYS A 38 -2.17 -2.99 -14.32
CA LYS A 38 -2.75 -4.32 -14.59
C LYS A 38 -3.87 -4.69 -13.61
N ARG A 39 -3.81 -4.19 -12.39
CA ARG A 39 -4.79 -4.48 -11.33
C ARG A 39 -5.88 -3.42 -11.23
N PHE A 40 -5.51 -2.14 -11.37
CA PHE A 40 -6.37 -1.01 -11.05
C PHE A 40 -6.90 -0.29 -12.28
N HIS A 41 -6.35 -0.54 -13.48
CA HIS A 41 -6.78 0.03 -14.77
C HIS A 41 -6.90 1.56 -14.71
N PHE A 42 -5.78 2.24 -14.51
CA PHE A 42 -5.74 3.68 -14.31
C PHE A 42 -6.30 4.46 -15.50
N THR A 43 -7.20 5.37 -15.21
CA THR A 43 -7.80 6.29 -16.19
C THR A 43 -7.08 7.63 -16.22
N ARG A 44 -6.33 7.95 -15.14
CA ARG A 44 -5.59 9.21 -15.02
C ARG A 44 -4.39 9.09 -14.08
N ASP A 45 -3.32 9.83 -14.40
CA ASP A 45 -2.22 10.13 -13.49
C ASP A 45 -2.42 11.55 -12.94
N ALA A 46 -2.50 11.69 -11.61
CA ALA A 46 -2.84 12.96 -10.98
C ALA A 46 -1.62 13.87 -10.72
N ALA A 47 -0.41 13.40 -10.93
CA ALA A 47 0.82 14.15 -10.64
C ALA A 47 1.93 13.79 -11.62
N ALA A 48 1.76 14.16 -12.90
CA ALA A 48 2.68 13.81 -13.95
C ALA A 48 3.10 15.01 -14.80
N THR A 49 4.11 14.81 -15.60
CA THR A 49 4.49 15.66 -16.72
C THR A 49 4.27 14.91 -18.02
N LYS A 50 4.33 15.60 -19.16
CA LYS A 50 4.28 14.98 -20.48
C LYS A 50 5.37 13.91 -20.68
N GLN A 51 6.51 14.08 -20.02
CA GLN A 51 7.68 13.22 -20.16
C GLN A 51 7.63 11.97 -19.27
N ASN A 52 6.98 12.04 -18.10
CA ASN A 52 6.99 10.97 -17.11
C ASN A 52 5.64 10.27 -16.91
N SER A 53 4.57 10.76 -17.56
CA SER A 53 3.27 10.11 -17.47
C SER A 53 3.28 8.73 -18.14
N HIS A 54 2.78 7.74 -17.43
CA HIS A 54 2.53 6.40 -17.97
C HIS A 54 1.05 6.23 -18.39
N CYS A 55 0.18 7.17 -18.01
CA CYS A 55 -1.23 7.18 -18.36
C CYS A 55 -1.50 8.12 -19.54
N ALA A 56 -2.46 7.76 -20.40
CA ALA A 56 -2.84 8.61 -21.55
C ALA A 56 -3.45 9.95 -21.11
N ARG A 57 -4.14 9.96 -19.96
CA ARG A 57 -4.71 11.17 -19.34
C ARG A 57 -3.93 11.45 -18.06
N TYR A 58 -3.50 12.67 -17.88
CA TYR A 58 -2.75 13.11 -16.70
C TYR A 58 -3.03 14.58 -16.40
N TRP A 59 -2.76 14.99 -15.17
CA TRP A 59 -2.69 16.39 -14.77
C TRP A 59 -1.26 16.79 -14.50
N THR A 60 -0.91 17.94 -15.04
CA THR A 60 0.40 18.56 -14.84
C THR A 60 0.37 19.52 -13.65
N LYS A 61 1.51 20.09 -13.32
CA LYS A 61 1.60 21.12 -12.28
C LYS A 61 0.81 22.37 -12.66
N GLU A 62 0.73 22.68 -13.96
CA GLU A 62 -0.01 23.82 -14.51
C GLU A 62 -1.53 23.61 -14.42
N ASP A 63 -1.99 22.36 -14.56
CA ASP A 63 -3.41 22.01 -14.40
C ASP A 63 -3.86 22.11 -12.94
N ASP A 64 -2.96 22.00 -11.98
CA ASP A 64 -3.18 21.92 -10.54
C ASP A 64 -4.24 20.87 -10.15
N ALA A 65 -3.80 19.62 -10.08
CA ALA A 65 -4.67 18.49 -9.74
C ALA A 65 -5.47 18.67 -8.43
N LEU A 66 -4.99 19.52 -7.52
CA LEU A 66 -5.69 19.82 -6.25
C LEU A 66 -6.97 20.63 -6.46
N LEU A 67 -7.05 21.39 -7.57
CA LEU A 67 -8.25 22.15 -7.97
C LEU A 67 -9.22 21.34 -8.82
N MET A 68 -8.78 20.18 -9.35
CA MET A 68 -9.61 19.34 -10.21
C MET A 68 -10.63 18.53 -9.40
N ASP A 69 -11.79 18.22 -10.02
CA ASP A 69 -12.77 17.29 -9.50
C ASP A 69 -12.35 15.84 -9.81
N TRP A 70 -11.98 15.09 -8.76
CA TRP A 70 -11.57 13.70 -8.90
C TRP A 70 -12.76 12.73 -8.87
N SER A 71 -13.94 13.17 -8.48
CA SER A 71 -15.10 12.30 -8.31
C SER A 71 -15.59 11.65 -9.62
N GLN A 72 -15.22 12.22 -10.76
CA GLN A 72 -15.57 11.71 -12.11
C GLN A 72 -14.58 10.64 -12.61
N GLU A 73 -13.50 10.40 -11.91
CA GLU A 73 -12.47 9.45 -12.34
C GLU A 73 -12.73 8.06 -11.75
N LYS A 74 -12.59 7.03 -12.59
CA LYS A 74 -12.74 5.63 -12.17
C LYS A 74 -11.53 5.15 -11.39
N SER A 75 -10.33 5.46 -11.89
CA SER A 75 -9.10 4.99 -11.25
C SER A 75 -7.98 5.98 -11.48
N ILE A 76 -7.44 6.51 -10.38
CA ILE A 76 -6.34 7.47 -10.38
C ILE A 76 -5.08 6.81 -9.85
N PHE A 77 -3.96 7.01 -10.55
CA PHE A 77 -2.62 6.84 -10.02
C PHE A 77 -2.08 8.18 -9.55
N CYS A 78 -1.36 8.21 -8.44
CA CYS A 78 -0.73 9.42 -7.94
C CYS A 78 0.59 9.10 -7.22
N ASN A 79 1.70 9.62 -7.75
CA ASN A 79 2.98 9.77 -7.04
C ASN A 79 3.18 11.27 -6.81
N PRO A 80 2.60 11.85 -5.75
CA PRO A 80 2.57 13.30 -5.56
C PRO A 80 3.94 13.85 -5.19
N PRO A 81 4.18 15.16 -5.42
CA PRO A 81 5.32 15.84 -4.83
C PRO A 81 5.33 15.62 -3.31
N TYR A 82 6.49 15.21 -2.76
CA TYR A 82 6.57 14.83 -1.35
C TYR A 82 6.26 15.97 -0.38
N SER A 83 6.47 17.20 -0.82
CA SER A 83 6.08 18.41 -0.08
C SER A 83 4.55 18.59 0.06
N LYS A 84 3.75 18.02 -0.88
CA LYS A 84 2.29 18.17 -0.95
C LYS A 84 1.51 16.88 -0.68
N VAL A 85 2.14 15.83 -0.17
CA VAL A 85 1.50 14.51 0.06
C VAL A 85 0.20 14.64 0.85
N ALA A 86 0.16 15.47 1.89
CA ALA A 86 -1.03 15.64 2.73
C ALA A 86 -2.23 16.21 1.97
N GLU A 87 -1.99 17.18 1.09
CA GLU A 87 -3.01 17.84 0.27
C GLU A 87 -3.60 16.88 -0.75
N PHE A 88 -2.74 16.11 -1.42
CA PHE A 88 -3.16 15.07 -2.36
C PHE A 88 -3.94 13.94 -1.67
N LEU A 89 -3.51 13.48 -0.50
CA LEU A 89 -4.23 12.45 0.26
C LEU A 89 -5.60 12.92 0.75
N ALA A 90 -5.81 14.22 0.95
CA ALA A 90 -7.14 14.75 1.29
C ALA A 90 -8.18 14.46 0.19
N LYS A 91 -7.76 14.35 -1.08
CA LYS A 91 -8.61 14.03 -2.23
C LYS A 91 -8.72 12.52 -2.53
N ALA A 92 -8.02 11.67 -1.80
CA ALA A 92 -7.89 10.25 -2.10
C ALA A 92 -9.21 9.46 -2.14
N HIS A 93 -10.25 9.95 -1.48
CA HIS A 93 -11.57 9.31 -1.40
C HIS A 93 -12.59 9.84 -2.42
N GLU A 94 -12.23 10.82 -3.24
CA GLU A 94 -13.14 11.39 -4.24
C GLU A 94 -13.38 10.43 -5.42
N PRO A 95 -12.35 9.84 -6.08
CA PRO A 95 -12.55 8.94 -7.23
C PRO A 95 -13.00 7.56 -6.77
N GLU A 96 -13.55 6.77 -7.69
CA GLU A 96 -13.95 5.38 -7.39
C GLU A 96 -12.76 4.58 -6.80
N THR A 97 -11.57 4.76 -7.35
CA THR A 97 -10.31 4.20 -6.82
C THR A 97 -9.18 5.21 -6.95
N ALA A 98 -8.38 5.37 -5.91
CA ALA A 98 -7.12 6.11 -5.98
C ALA A 98 -5.97 5.26 -5.42
N VAL A 99 -4.87 5.20 -6.17
CA VAL A 99 -3.66 4.47 -5.78
C VAL A 99 -2.51 5.44 -5.66
N PHE A 100 -2.00 5.56 -4.45
CA PHE A 100 -0.91 6.46 -4.12
C PHE A 100 0.39 5.70 -3.91
N LEU A 101 1.48 6.21 -4.45
CA LEU A 101 2.83 5.79 -4.14
C LEU A 101 3.52 6.91 -3.36
N ILE A 102 3.75 6.73 -2.06
CA ILE A 102 4.25 7.80 -1.17
C ILE A 102 5.34 7.30 -0.22
N PRO A 103 6.11 8.21 0.38
CA PRO A 103 7.00 7.86 1.48
C PRO A 103 6.25 7.26 2.67
N PHE A 104 6.75 6.15 3.20
CA PHE A 104 6.19 5.49 4.38
C PHE A 104 6.64 6.21 5.65
N ARG A 105 5.79 7.11 6.15
CA ARG A 105 6.06 7.96 7.32
C ARG A 105 4.99 7.78 8.40
N PRO A 106 4.88 6.60 9.02
CA PRO A 106 3.77 6.21 9.89
C PRO A 106 3.63 7.06 11.16
N GLN A 107 4.66 7.81 11.54
CA GLN A 107 4.69 8.64 12.76
C GLN A 107 4.32 10.11 12.51
N THR A 108 3.98 10.49 11.27
CA THR A 108 3.65 11.89 10.94
C THR A 108 2.15 12.17 11.09
N GLY A 109 1.81 13.45 11.33
CA GLY A 109 0.42 13.86 11.50
C GLY A 109 -0.45 13.63 10.25
N PHE A 110 0.10 13.81 9.04
CA PHE A 110 -0.65 13.52 7.83
C PHE A 110 -0.92 12.01 7.69
N PHE A 111 0.04 11.16 8.07
CA PHE A 111 -0.13 9.71 8.02
C PHE A 111 -1.20 9.26 9.02
N LEU A 112 -1.21 9.84 10.23
CA LEU A 112 -2.26 9.59 11.21
C LEU A 112 -3.64 9.97 10.66
N ARG A 113 -3.77 11.19 10.09
CA ARG A 113 -5.06 11.72 9.61
C ARG A 113 -5.58 10.99 8.38
N TYR A 114 -4.75 10.85 7.35
CA TYR A 114 -5.21 10.43 6.03
C TYR A 114 -4.98 8.93 5.76
N VAL A 115 -4.15 8.25 6.56
CA VAL A 115 -3.85 6.84 6.38
C VAL A 115 -4.45 6.02 7.52
N TRP A 116 -3.97 6.18 8.75
CA TRP A 116 -4.43 5.34 9.87
C TRP A 116 -5.90 5.57 10.23
N ALA A 117 -6.35 6.82 10.31
CA ALA A 117 -7.71 7.17 10.67
C ALA A 117 -8.70 7.15 9.50
N SER A 118 -8.23 6.97 8.25
CA SER A 118 -9.10 7.01 7.08
C SER A 118 -9.95 5.75 6.96
N PRO A 119 -11.29 5.86 6.94
CA PRO A 119 -12.15 4.71 6.64
C PRO A 119 -12.11 4.33 5.15
N TYR A 120 -11.61 5.20 4.27
CA TYR A 120 -11.56 5.03 2.84
C TYR A 120 -10.30 4.30 2.34
N LEU A 121 -9.31 4.09 3.20
CA LEU A 121 -8.13 3.28 2.87
C LEU A 121 -8.48 1.80 2.95
N HIS A 122 -8.38 1.09 1.84
CA HIS A 122 -8.73 -0.33 1.74
C HIS A 122 -7.51 -1.25 1.78
N GLU A 123 -6.38 -0.79 1.24
CA GLU A 123 -5.16 -1.59 1.18
C GLU A 123 -3.91 -0.74 1.36
N MET A 124 -2.94 -1.29 2.07
CA MET A 124 -1.60 -0.75 2.25
C MET A 124 -0.57 -1.81 1.84
N MET A 125 0.25 -1.50 0.85
CA MET A 125 1.35 -2.36 0.41
C MET A 125 2.67 -1.74 0.85
N ILE A 126 3.31 -2.30 1.86
CA ILE A 126 4.64 -1.88 2.33
C ILE A 126 5.67 -2.47 1.37
N ILE A 127 6.49 -1.63 0.76
CA ILE A 127 7.45 -2.07 -0.25
C ILE A 127 8.76 -2.47 0.41
N HIS A 128 9.06 -3.76 0.36
CA HIS A 128 10.30 -4.31 0.88
C HIS A 128 11.50 -3.86 0.04
N ARG A 129 12.54 -3.36 0.69
CA ARG A 129 13.79 -2.82 0.10
C ARG A 129 13.65 -1.52 -0.70
N GLY A 130 12.46 -0.89 -0.74
CA GLY A 130 12.22 0.37 -1.46
C GLY A 130 12.33 0.26 -2.99
N ILE A 131 11.69 1.17 -3.67
CA ILE A 131 11.65 1.25 -5.14
C ILE A 131 12.89 1.96 -5.68
N ARG A 132 13.35 1.59 -6.87
CA ARG A 132 14.36 2.31 -7.63
C ARG A 132 13.69 3.38 -8.49
N PHE A 133 13.61 4.60 -7.99
CA PHE A 133 13.06 5.71 -8.75
C PHE A 133 14.04 6.19 -9.84
N ILE A 134 13.47 6.78 -10.89
CA ILE A 134 14.23 7.44 -11.96
C ILE A 134 14.30 8.92 -11.59
N HIS A 135 15.50 9.46 -11.49
CA HIS A 135 15.71 10.89 -11.30
C HIS A 135 15.88 11.56 -12.66
N PRO A 136 15.20 12.69 -12.94
CA PRO A 136 15.26 13.32 -14.27
C PRO A 136 16.69 13.72 -14.68
N ASP A 137 17.55 14.09 -13.72
CA ASP A 137 18.90 14.57 -13.96
C ASP A 137 20.00 13.49 -13.79
N ARG A 138 19.63 12.22 -13.61
CA ARG A 138 20.60 11.13 -13.39
C ARG A 138 20.36 9.99 -14.38
N VAL A 139 21.43 9.49 -14.97
CA VAL A 139 21.38 8.35 -15.91
C VAL A 139 21.02 7.04 -15.20
N GLU A 140 21.37 6.92 -13.93
CA GLU A 140 21.11 5.71 -13.14
C GLU A 140 19.89 5.86 -12.23
N SER A 141 19.07 4.80 -12.18
CA SER A 141 17.98 4.71 -11.22
C SER A 141 18.55 4.56 -9.79
N VAL A 142 18.08 5.39 -8.88
CA VAL A 142 18.54 5.37 -7.49
C VAL A 142 17.47 4.71 -6.61
N ARG A 143 17.89 3.77 -5.76
CA ARG A 143 16.99 3.20 -4.75
C ARG A 143 16.57 4.32 -3.80
N SER A 144 15.26 4.43 -3.56
CA SER A 144 14.74 5.39 -2.59
C SER A 144 15.47 5.25 -1.25
N PRO A 145 16.05 6.32 -0.72
CA PRO A 145 16.66 6.31 0.61
C PRO A 145 15.60 6.17 1.71
N MET A 146 14.33 6.43 1.38
CA MET A 146 13.21 6.32 2.30
C MET A 146 12.34 5.11 1.95
N PRO A 147 11.79 4.43 2.97
CA PRO A 147 10.74 3.45 2.76
C PRO A 147 9.56 4.07 2.01
N VAL A 148 8.95 3.32 1.12
CA VAL A 148 7.77 3.73 0.37
C VAL A 148 6.62 2.75 0.59
N VAL A 149 5.41 3.24 0.41
CA VAL A 149 4.18 2.48 0.55
C VAL A 149 3.24 2.80 -0.59
N VAL A 150 2.51 1.79 -1.06
CA VAL A 150 1.37 1.96 -1.96
C VAL A 150 0.11 1.92 -1.12
N LEU A 151 -0.75 2.92 -1.28
CA LEU A 151 -2.03 3.06 -0.58
C LEU A 151 -3.17 3.01 -1.59
N VAL A 152 -4.17 2.17 -1.33
CA VAL A 152 -5.36 2.03 -2.19
C VAL A 152 -6.58 2.56 -1.46
N TYR A 153 -7.12 3.65 -1.97
CA TYR A 153 -8.36 4.26 -1.48
C TYR A 153 -9.54 3.96 -2.39
N ARG A 154 -10.73 4.03 -1.83
CA ARG A 154 -11.99 3.98 -2.58
C ARG A 154 -12.93 5.07 -2.07
N ASN A 155 -13.91 5.44 -2.88
CA ASN A 155 -14.94 6.43 -2.53
C ASN A 155 -15.99 5.93 -1.52
N LYS A 156 -15.88 4.69 -1.07
CA LYS A 156 -16.74 4.10 -0.02
C LYS A 156 -15.90 3.68 1.17
N PRO A 157 -16.39 3.88 2.39
CA PRO A 157 -15.74 3.34 3.58
C PRO A 157 -15.55 1.83 3.46
N ARG A 158 -14.43 1.33 4.02
CA ARG A 158 -14.20 -0.11 4.05
C ARG A 158 -15.17 -0.80 5.03
N GLU A 159 -15.67 -1.93 4.62
CA GLU A 159 -16.54 -2.80 5.44
C GLU A 159 -15.74 -3.91 6.15
N ARG A 160 -14.46 -4.04 5.82
CA ARG A 160 -13.55 -5.07 6.33
C ARG A 160 -12.31 -4.44 6.93
N ASP A 161 -11.51 -5.25 7.60
CA ASP A 161 -10.22 -4.81 8.10
C ASP A 161 -9.31 -4.32 6.97
N LEU A 162 -8.48 -3.33 7.29
CA LEU A 162 -7.47 -2.83 6.37
C LEU A 162 -6.53 -3.97 5.95
N LEU A 163 -6.43 -4.21 4.65
CA LEU A 163 -5.46 -5.17 4.13
C LEU A 163 -4.07 -4.54 4.15
N ILE A 164 -3.16 -5.12 4.92
CA ILE A 164 -1.75 -4.68 4.97
C ILE A 164 -0.87 -5.83 4.48
N THR A 165 -0.07 -5.55 3.45
CA THR A 165 0.84 -6.52 2.85
C THR A 165 2.26 -5.98 2.77
N VAL A 166 3.24 -6.90 2.73
CA VAL A 166 4.63 -6.59 2.36
C VAL A 166 4.85 -7.11 0.95
N ASN A 167 5.32 -6.25 0.07
CA ASN A 167 5.43 -6.53 -1.36
C ASN A 167 6.87 -6.38 -1.86
N CYS A 168 7.22 -7.18 -2.86
CA CYS A 168 8.51 -7.08 -3.54
C CYS A 168 8.65 -5.74 -4.27
N ALA A 169 9.80 -5.08 -4.16
CA ALA A 169 10.05 -3.80 -4.79
C ALA A 169 10.12 -3.85 -6.32
N ASP A 170 10.45 -5.00 -6.88
CA ASP A 170 10.68 -5.14 -8.32
C ASP A 170 9.43 -5.65 -9.08
N THR A 171 8.56 -6.42 -8.43
CA THR A 171 7.41 -7.10 -9.07
C THR A 171 6.07 -6.76 -8.43
N LEU A 172 6.05 -6.10 -7.30
CA LEU A 172 4.89 -5.88 -6.41
C LEU A 172 4.20 -7.17 -5.94
N GLN A 173 4.80 -8.34 -6.20
CA GLN A 173 4.29 -9.59 -5.67
C GLN A 173 4.24 -9.53 -4.13
N THR A 174 3.15 -10.01 -3.55
CA THR A 174 3.00 -10.10 -2.10
C THR A 174 3.95 -11.13 -1.52
N LEU A 175 4.81 -10.68 -0.63
CA LEU A 175 5.75 -11.52 0.13
C LEU A 175 5.12 -12.00 1.44
N HIS A 176 4.29 -11.17 2.06
CA HIS A 176 3.67 -11.44 3.34
C HIS A 176 2.38 -10.63 3.52
N VAL A 177 1.36 -11.22 4.16
CA VAL A 177 0.16 -10.52 4.62
C VAL A 177 0.32 -10.24 6.10
N VAL A 178 0.29 -8.95 6.48
CA VAL A 178 0.44 -8.48 7.86
C VAL A 178 -0.91 -8.48 8.57
N ALA A 179 -1.93 -7.94 7.90
CA ALA A 179 -3.29 -7.83 8.43
C ALA A 179 -4.34 -7.81 7.30
N GLY A 180 -5.60 -8.14 7.64
CA GLY A 180 -6.73 -8.14 6.72
C GLY A 180 -6.75 -9.35 5.78
N GLN A 181 -7.75 -9.38 4.89
CA GLN A 181 -7.94 -10.44 3.90
C GLN A 181 -8.08 -9.86 2.50
N ARG A 182 -7.51 -10.52 1.50
CA ARG A 182 -7.78 -10.21 0.10
C ARG A 182 -9.21 -10.60 -0.29
N PRO A 183 -9.97 -9.73 -0.98
CA PRO A 183 -11.25 -10.11 -1.54
C PRO A 183 -11.06 -11.29 -2.51
N GLY A 184 -11.88 -12.35 -2.37
CA GLY A 184 -11.87 -13.48 -3.30
C GLY A 184 -10.74 -14.51 -3.11
N HIS A 185 -9.76 -14.26 -2.23
CA HIS A 185 -8.95 -15.35 -1.70
C HIS A 185 -9.70 -15.94 -0.51
N PRO A 186 -10.05 -17.23 -0.53
CA PRO A 186 -10.28 -17.95 0.72
C PRO A 186 -9.05 -17.64 1.57
N LEU A 187 -9.23 -17.50 2.89
CA LEU A 187 -8.07 -17.57 3.78
C LEU A 187 -7.14 -18.63 3.18
N GLU A 188 -5.94 -18.25 2.74
CA GLU A 188 -4.92 -19.28 2.58
C GLU A 188 -5.06 -20.09 3.85
N HIS A 189 -5.36 -21.39 3.72
CA HIS A 189 -5.79 -22.26 4.78
C HIS A 189 -4.93 -22.21 6.07
N GLY A 190 -3.97 -21.27 6.12
CA GLY A 190 -2.96 -21.12 7.14
C GLY A 190 -3.51 -20.90 8.54
N HIS A 191 -4.42 -20.00 8.79
CA HIS A 191 -4.85 -19.72 10.17
C HIS A 191 -5.94 -20.69 10.63
N SER A 192 -6.96 -20.97 9.81
CA SER A 192 -8.04 -21.90 10.19
C SER A 192 -7.53 -23.33 10.28
N VAL A 193 -6.80 -23.81 9.27
CA VAL A 193 -6.21 -25.16 9.25
C VAL A 193 -5.09 -25.28 10.28
N ARG A 194 -4.24 -24.25 10.43
CA ARG A 194 -3.22 -24.20 11.48
C ARG A 194 -3.82 -24.31 12.87
N ASN A 195 -4.86 -23.52 13.17
CA ASN A 195 -5.51 -23.54 14.47
C ASN A 195 -6.21 -24.87 14.74
N LYS A 196 -6.85 -25.47 13.72
CA LYS A 196 -7.41 -26.82 13.82
C LYS A 196 -6.33 -27.86 14.12
N ILE A 197 -5.22 -27.85 13.40
CA ILE A 197 -4.08 -28.75 13.61
C ILE A 197 -3.51 -28.59 15.01
N ILE A 198 -3.33 -27.36 15.49
CA ILE A 198 -2.83 -27.09 16.85
C ILE A 198 -3.83 -27.59 17.91
N GLN A 199 -5.13 -27.33 17.73
CA GLN A 199 -6.16 -27.79 18.66
C GLN A 199 -6.27 -29.32 18.69
N GLU A 200 -6.22 -29.99 17.54
CA GLU A 200 -6.24 -31.45 17.47
C GLU A 200 -5.00 -32.06 18.16
N TYR A 201 -3.83 -31.46 17.94
CA TYR A 201 -2.61 -31.85 18.63
C TYR A 201 -2.72 -31.70 20.15
N GLN A 202 -3.25 -30.57 20.62
CA GLN A 202 -3.50 -30.33 22.06
C GLN A 202 -4.53 -31.29 22.69
N ARG A 203 -5.43 -31.82 21.84
CA ARG A 203 -6.42 -32.86 22.26
C ARG A 203 -5.84 -34.28 22.20
N GLY A 204 -4.56 -34.45 21.90
CA GLY A 204 -3.83 -35.71 21.89
C GLY A 204 -3.68 -36.41 20.54
N THR A 205 -4.12 -35.78 19.44
CA THR A 205 -3.89 -36.35 18.10
C THR A 205 -2.38 -36.33 17.79
N THR A 206 -1.85 -37.44 17.38
CA THR A 206 -0.41 -37.54 17.07
C THR A 206 -0.04 -36.76 15.80
N VAL A 207 1.22 -36.36 15.69
CA VAL A 207 1.72 -35.65 14.49
C VAL A 207 1.60 -36.52 13.23
N ALA A 208 1.76 -37.82 13.36
CA ALA A 208 1.61 -38.77 12.25
C ALA A 208 0.18 -38.79 11.69
N GLU A 209 -0.82 -38.84 12.58
CA GLU A 209 -2.24 -38.75 12.21
C GLU A 209 -2.59 -37.41 11.57
N LEU A 210 -2.09 -36.31 12.11
CA LEU A 210 -2.28 -34.97 11.52
C LEU A 210 -1.67 -34.87 10.12
N VAL A 211 -0.47 -35.40 9.91
CA VAL A 211 0.16 -35.44 8.60
C VAL A 211 -0.68 -36.23 7.61
N LYS A 212 -1.21 -37.39 8.01
CA LYS A 212 -2.07 -38.21 7.16
C LYS A 212 -3.41 -37.52 6.86
N LYS A 213 -4.02 -36.89 7.88
CA LYS A 213 -5.32 -36.23 7.77
C LYS A 213 -5.29 -34.98 6.86
N TYR A 214 -4.19 -34.24 6.88
CA TYR A 214 -4.00 -32.99 6.11
C TYR A 214 -3.05 -33.18 4.91
N GLU A 215 -2.90 -34.42 4.45
CA GLU A 215 -2.10 -34.75 3.27
C GLU A 215 -2.70 -34.05 2.03
N GLY A 216 -1.87 -33.34 1.25
CA GLY A 216 -2.31 -32.54 0.12
C GLY A 216 -2.69 -31.09 0.45
N GLU A 217 -3.06 -30.79 1.70
CA GLU A 217 -3.37 -29.42 2.14
C GLU A 217 -2.18 -28.72 2.80
N VAL A 218 -1.43 -29.46 3.63
CA VAL A 218 -0.30 -28.91 4.40
C VAL A 218 0.88 -29.87 4.38
N SER A 219 2.07 -29.35 4.08
CA SER A 219 3.26 -30.19 4.08
C SER A 219 3.61 -30.71 5.47
N ARG A 220 4.14 -31.94 5.55
CA ARG A 220 4.62 -32.57 6.79
C ARG A 220 5.53 -31.64 7.59
N ARG A 221 6.47 -30.94 6.92
CA ARG A 221 7.41 -29.99 7.55
C ARG A 221 6.67 -28.82 8.23
N THR A 222 5.58 -28.36 7.62
CA THR A 222 4.77 -27.25 8.13
C THR A 222 3.99 -27.67 9.37
N ILE A 223 3.38 -28.88 9.37
CA ILE A 223 2.68 -29.44 10.54
C ILE A 223 3.64 -29.56 11.72
N TYR A 224 4.82 -30.16 11.52
CA TYR A 224 5.85 -30.26 12.57
C TYR A 224 6.23 -28.90 13.16
N ARG A 225 6.38 -27.87 12.31
CA ARG A 225 6.71 -26.52 12.76
C ARG A 225 5.61 -25.88 13.59
N TRP A 226 4.34 -26.22 13.33
CA TRP A 226 3.21 -25.64 14.04
C TRP A 226 2.94 -26.27 15.41
N VAL A 227 3.20 -27.56 15.55
CA VAL A 227 2.87 -28.31 16.79
C VAL A 227 4.05 -28.44 17.76
N LYS A 228 5.27 -28.21 17.32
CA LYS A 228 6.50 -28.31 18.15
C LYS A 228 7.11 -26.96 18.52
N ARG A 229 6.38 -25.88 18.38
CA ARG A 229 6.70 -24.56 18.97
C ARG A 229 5.86 -24.36 20.22
#